data_3d6edc15ecef9b7338da77713fb4898c
#
_entry.id   3d6edc15ecef9b7338da77713fb4898c
#
_cell.length_a   1.000
_cell.length_b   1.000
_cell.length_c   1.000
_cell.angle_alpha   90.00
_cell.angle_beta   90.00
_cell.angle_gamma   90.00
#
_symmetry.space_group_name_H-M   'P 1'
#
loop_
_entity.id
_entity.type
_entity.pdbx_description
1 polymer ?
#
loop_
_entity_poly.entity_id
_entity_poly.type
_entity_poly.pdbx_seq_one_letter_code
_entity_poly.pdbx_strand_id
1 'polypeptide(L)'
;HTPTGGGIGMLAMGAGGLDVAVAMGGGAYYITMPKMVQIKLTGQLSPWVSAKDVILEVLRLLSVKGGVGKIIEYTGPGVASLTVPERATITNMGAELGATTSIFPSDEITKEFLIAQGREEDWQPLTADPDAVYDETVHIDLSSLVPMAACPHSPDNVKTIEEIGPKKVDQVCIGSCTNSSYLDLMRVAAILKGKTVHPDVSLSIAPGSKQVYNMLALNGALGDLIAAGARILECACGPCIGMGQSPNSKGISLRTFNRNFEGRSGTADGQIYLVSPETAAACAIAGVFTDPRTLGKEVKIELPKSFLINDNMVVPPAPEEEMDSVEVLRGPNIKPFPTTTPLAQSIEAPCALKVGDNITTDHIMPAGAKILPLRSNIPAISQHCFTVCDPEFPKRAQQLGQSVIVGGVNYGQGSSREHAALAPLYLGVQAVLVKSFARIHRSNLINAGILPLTFADEADYDAISQGDVLSMPDVKDCIENGKDVVITNQTTGKKIVAECSLTERTRAIILAGGLLNYTRENS
;
A
#
# COMPACT_ATOMS: atom_id res chain seq x y z
N HIS A 1 -4.49 -0.10 5.06
CA HIS A 1 -3.80 -1.26 4.47
C HIS A 1 -4.16 -2.57 5.19
N THR A 2 -4.26 -3.67 4.45
CA THR A 2 -4.52 -5.02 4.99
C THR A 2 -3.52 -5.43 6.07
N PRO A 3 -2.21 -5.17 5.96
CA PRO A 3 -1.23 -5.52 6.99
C PRO A 3 -1.50 -4.97 8.39
N THR A 4 -2.41 -4.00 8.53
CA THR A 4 -2.91 -3.51 9.82
C THR A 4 -3.37 -4.66 10.74
N GLY A 5 -3.96 -5.73 10.19
CA GLY A 5 -4.36 -6.93 10.94
C GLY A 5 -3.21 -7.65 11.64
N GLY A 6 -1.97 -7.43 11.22
CA GLY A 6 -0.79 -7.97 11.91
C GLY A 6 -0.62 -7.43 13.34
N GLY A 7 -1.24 -6.29 13.67
CA GLY A 7 -1.25 -5.74 15.04
C GLY A 7 -1.98 -6.59 16.08
N ILE A 8 -2.80 -7.56 15.64
CA ILE A 8 -3.51 -8.53 16.48
C ILE A 8 -3.08 -9.98 16.21
N GLY A 9 -1.91 -10.19 15.62
CA GLY A 9 -1.37 -11.52 15.37
C GLY A 9 -1.90 -12.19 14.10
N MET A 10 -2.49 -11.45 13.16
CA MET A 10 -2.96 -12.01 11.89
C MET A 10 -1.88 -11.94 10.82
N LEU A 11 -1.76 -13.01 10.02
CA LEU A 11 -0.94 -13.01 8.81
C LEU A 11 -1.69 -12.27 7.68
N ALA A 12 -1.81 -10.96 7.82
CA ALA A 12 -2.61 -10.09 6.96
C ALA A 12 -1.73 -9.46 5.88
N MET A 13 -2.05 -9.71 4.61
CA MET A 13 -1.25 -9.22 3.49
C MET A 13 -2.10 -8.68 2.34
N GLY A 14 -1.52 -7.73 1.60
CA GLY A 14 -2.14 -7.23 0.38
C GLY A 14 -2.01 -8.23 -0.76
N ALA A 15 -3.11 -8.46 -1.48
CA ALA A 15 -3.18 -9.31 -2.64
C ALA A 15 -3.84 -8.58 -3.81
N GLY A 16 -3.66 -9.09 -5.03
CA GLY A 16 -4.38 -8.63 -6.22
C GLY A 16 -5.85 -9.02 -6.18
N GLY A 17 -6.70 -8.25 -6.87
CA GLY A 17 -8.15 -8.51 -6.87
C GLY A 17 -8.52 -9.87 -7.43
N LEU A 18 -7.79 -10.37 -8.44
CA LEU A 18 -8.01 -11.72 -8.99
C LEU A 18 -7.67 -12.83 -8.00
N ASP A 19 -6.56 -12.69 -7.26
CA ASP A 19 -6.21 -13.65 -6.19
C ASP A 19 -7.29 -13.67 -5.10
N VAL A 20 -7.77 -12.48 -4.70
CA VAL A 20 -8.86 -12.37 -3.72
C VAL A 20 -10.14 -12.98 -4.25
N ALA A 21 -10.51 -12.75 -5.51
CA ALA A 21 -11.71 -13.33 -6.11
C ALA A 21 -11.66 -14.87 -6.14
N VAL A 22 -10.51 -15.44 -6.50
CA VAL A 22 -10.30 -16.90 -6.49
C VAL A 22 -10.38 -17.45 -5.07
N ALA A 23 -9.75 -16.79 -4.10
CA ALA A 23 -9.80 -17.18 -2.69
C ALA A 23 -11.23 -17.11 -2.11
N MET A 24 -12.00 -16.08 -2.46
CA MET A 24 -13.44 -15.98 -2.10
C MET A 24 -14.28 -17.11 -2.70
N GLY A 25 -13.90 -17.62 -3.87
CA GLY A 25 -14.52 -18.80 -4.49
C GLY A 25 -14.02 -20.15 -3.94
N GLY A 26 -13.23 -20.14 -2.85
CA GLY A 26 -12.67 -21.37 -2.22
C GLY A 26 -11.35 -21.86 -2.82
N GLY A 27 -10.79 -21.14 -3.80
CA GLY A 27 -9.49 -21.47 -4.38
C GLY A 27 -8.32 -21.10 -3.46
N ALA A 28 -7.20 -21.79 -3.59
CA ALA A 28 -6.01 -21.56 -2.78
C ALA A 28 -5.28 -20.27 -3.20
N TYR A 29 -4.84 -19.49 -2.21
CA TYR A 29 -3.92 -18.38 -2.38
C TYR A 29 -2.48 -18.83 -2.13
N TYR A 30 -1.58 -18.55 -3.06
CA TYR A 30 -0.19 -18.99 -3.01
C TYR A 30 0.75 -17.80 -2.84
N ILE A 31 1.70 -17.94 -1.93
CA ILE A 31 2.79 -16.98 -1.75
C ILE A 31 4.14 -17.70 -1.87
N THR A 32 5.14 -17.01 -2.41
CA THR A 32 6.52 -17.47 -2.32
C THR A 32 6.95 -17.41 -0.87
N MET A 33 7.58 -18.48 -0.34
CA MET A 33 8.05 -18.54 1.04
C MET A 33 8.96 -17.34 1.33
N PRO A 34 8.55 -16.44 2.23
CA PRO A 34 9.34 -15.25 2.55
C PRO A 34 10.43 -15.57 3.58
N LYS A 35 11.45 -14.75 3.63
CA LYS A 35 12.41 -14.72 4.74
C LYS A 35 11.79 -14.08 5.97
N MET A 36 12.27 -14.46 7.16
CA MET A 36 11.80 -13.92 8.43
C MET A 36 12.78 -12.89 8.99
N VAL A 37 12.31 -11.68 9.22
CA VAL A 37 13.10 -10.62 9.88
C VAL A 37 12.50 -10.33 11.24
N GLN A 38 13.32 -10.43 12.28
CA GLN A 38 12.95 -10.04 13.63
C GLN A 38 13.25 -8.55 13.86
N ILE A 39 12.26 -7.80 14.33
CA ILE A 39 12.46 -6.48 14.97
C ILE A 39 12.30 -6.68 16.48
N LYS A 40 13.42 -6.69 17.19
CA LYS A 40 13.43 -6.88 18.63
C LYS A 40 13.31 -5.54 19.34
N LEU A 41 12.15 -5.31 19.99
CA LEU A 41 11.84 -4.09 20.73
C LEU A 41 12.24 -4.24 22.19
N THR A 42 12.92 -3.23 22.72
CA THR A 42 13.26 -3.10 24.16
C THR A 42 12.82 -1.74 24.69
N GLY A 43 12.81 -1.56 26.00
CA GLY A 43 12.40 -0.31 26.62
C GLY A 43 10.91 0.02 26.43
N GLN A 44 10.58 1.29 26.60
CA GLN A 44 9.23 1.86 26.43
C GLN A 44 9.34 3.21 25.75
N LEU A 45 8.28 3.60 25.00
CA LEU A 45 8.24 4.93 24.39
C LEU A 45 8.33 6.04 25.42
N SER A 46 9.18 7.02 25.15
CA SER A 46 9.26 8.25 25.93
C SER A 46 8.02 9.12 25.71
N PRO A 47 7.66 10.02 26.65
CA PRO A 47 6.54 10.94 26.46
C PRO A 47 6.60 11.66 25.10
N TRP A 48 5.45 11.77 24.43
CA TRP A 48 5.28 12.39 23.12
C TRP A 48 5.93 11.66 21.93
N VAL A 49 6.55 10.51 22.15
CA VAL A 49 7.01 9.59 21.09
C VAL A 49 5.92 8.56 20.86
N SER A 50 5.64 8.23 19.61
CA SER A 50 4.52 7.37 19.25
C SER A 50 4.93 6.15 18.43
N ALA A 51 4.00 5.24 18.22
CA ALA A 51 4.17 4.10 17.33
C ALA A 51 4.53 4.50 15.89
N LYS A 52 4.13 5.70 15.45
CA LYS A 52 4.54 6.26 14.17
C LYS A 52 6.05 6.45 14.09
N ASP A 53 6.67 6.93 15.16
CA ASP A 53 8.11 7.13 15.20
C ASP A 53 8.85 5.79 15.18
N VAL A 54 8.27 4.73 15.76
CA VAL A 54 8.84 3.37 15.67
C VAL A 54 8.93 2.90 14.23
N ILE A 55 7.85 2.97 13.47
CA ILE A 55 7.86 2.50 12.07
C ILE A 55 8.66 3.44 11.16
N LEU A 56 8.73 4.73 11.46
CA LEU A 56 9.63 5.64 10.75
C LEU A 56 11.10 5.26 10.98
N GLU A 57 11.48 4.86 12.20
CA GLU A 57 12.83 4.35 12.47
C GLU A 57 13.11 3.06 11.71
N VAL A 58 12.16 2.13 11.66
CA VAL A 58 12.29 0.89 10.87
C VAL A 58 12.50 1.22 9.38
N LEU A 59 11.73 2.17 8.83
CA LEU A 59 11.90 2.64 7.45
C LEU A 59 13.25 3.31 7.22
N ARG A 60 13.74 4.08 8.19
CA ARG A 60 15.07 4.70 8.13
C ARG A 60 16.19 3.66 8.07
N LEU A 61 16.04 2.55 8.83
CA LEU A 61 17.04 1.48 8.91
C LEU A 61 17.00 0.54 7.70
N LEU A 62 15.81 0.13 7.26
CA LEU A 62 15.63 -0.90 6.24
C LEU A 62 15.32 -0.35 4.84
N SER A 63 14.93 0.91 4.72
CA SER A 63 14.42 1.56 3.50
C SER A 63 13.12 0.96 2.96
N VAL A 64 12.58 1.56 1.89
CA VAL A 64 11.36 1.07 1.19
C VAL A 64 11.55 -0.25 0.44
N LYS A 65 12.76 -0.80 0.42
CA LYS A 65 13.11 -2.07 -0.25
C LYS A 65 13.51 -3.17 0.72
N GLY A 66 13.79 -2.85 1.97
CA GLY A 66 14.36 -3.77 2.96
C GLY A 66 13.46 -4.94 3.35
N GLY A 67 12.15 -4.82 3.16
CA GLY A 67 11.17 -5.86 3.44
C GLY A 67 10.77 -6.72 2.24
N VAL A 68 11.31 -6.46 1.04
CA VAL A 68 10.92 -7.22 -0.16
C VAL A 68 11.24 -8.71 -0.01
N GLY A 69 10.22 -9.57 -0.19
CA GLY A 69 10.34 -11.02 0.00
C GLY A 69 10.51 -11.44 1.46
N LYS A 70 10.18 -10.57 2.41
CA LYS A 70 10.32 -10.83 3.85
C LYS A 70 8.99 -10.65 4.59
N ILE A 71 8.84 -11.32 5.72
CA ILE A 71 7.86 -11.04 6.78
C ILE A 71 8.61 -10.41 7.94
N ILE A 72 8.06 -9.34 8.49
CA ILE A 72 8.62 -8.64 9.64
C ILE A 72 7.88 -9.08 10.91
N GLU A 73 8.58 -9.68 11.85
CA GLU A 73 8.01 -10.09 13.14
C GLU A 73 8.55 -9.21 14.26
N TYR A 74 7.64 -8.58 15.00
CA TYR A 74 7.97 -7.73 16.14
C TYR A 74 7.96 -8.56 17.43
N THR A 75 9.09 -8.55 18.14
CA THR A 75 9.31 -9.36 19.35
C THR A 75 9.99 -8.54 20.45
N GLY A 76 10.30 -9.18 21.56
CA GLY A 76 11.04 -8.58 22.67
C GLY A 76 10.14 -7.92 23.72
N PRO A 77 10.72 -7.53 24.88
CA PRO A 77 9.94 -7.05 26.02
C PRO A 77 9.23 -5.71 25.77
N GLY A 78 9.71 -4.90 24.82
CA GLY A 78 9.08 -3.63 24.47
C GLY A 78 7.69 -3.79 23.83
N VAL A 79 7.38 -4.97 23.26
CA VAL A 79 6.07 -5.26 22.66
C VAL A 79 4.93 -5.12 23.67
N ALA A 80 5.15 -5.52 24.90
CA ALA A 80 4.15 -5.44 25.97
C ALA A 80 3.79 -4.00 26.38
N SER A 81 4.57 -3.00 25.94
CA SER A 81 4.26 -1.58 26.20
C SER A 81 3.37 -0.95 25.13
N LEU A 82 3.13 -1.65 24.00
CA LEU A 82 2.38 -1.15 22.86
C LEU A 82 0.95 -1.70 22.85
N THR A 83 -0.02 -0.82 22.79
CA THR A 83 -1.44 -1.16 22.62
C THR A 83 -1.72 -1.68 21.20
N VAL A 84 -2.86 -2.36 20.99
CA VAL A 84 -3.25 -2.84 19.65
C VAL A 84 -3.30 -1.72 18.61
N PRO A 85 -3.90 -0.54 18.85
CA PRO A 85 -3.85 0.56 17.88
C PRO A 85 -2.43 1.01 17.51
N GLU A 86 -1.49 0.99 18.45
CA GLU A 86 -0.09 1.32 18.21
C GLU A 86 0.61 0.24 17.36
N ARG A 87 0.39 -1.04 17.68
CA ARG A 87 0.86 -2.16 16.84
C ARG A 87 0.28 -2.09 15.42
N ALA A 88 -1.00 -1.74 15.29
CA ALA A 88 -1.68 -1.57 14.01
C ALA A 88 -1.07 -0.46 13.16
N THR A 89 -0.65 0.66 13.76
CA THR A 89 0.08 1.73 13.06
C THR A 89 1.40 1.21 12.49
N ILE A 90 2.16 0.45 13.27
CA ILE A 90 3.46 -0.11 12.86
C ILE A 90 3.28 -1.10 11.70
N THR A 91 2.36 -2.05 11.82
CA THR A 91 2.12 -3.05 10.77
C THR A 91 1.50 -2.45 9.51
N ASN A 92 0.65 -1.43 9.64
CA ASN A 92 0.11 -0.69 8.50
C ASN A 92 1.23 -0.14 7.61
N MET A 93 2.18 0.57 8.19
CA MET A 93 3.30 1.14 7.44
C MET A 93 4.40 0.12 7.11
N GLY A 94 4.36 -1.08 7.65
CA GLY A 94 5.20 -2.19 7.24
C GLY A 94 5.06 -2.52 5.74
N ALA A 95 3.91 -2.21 5.13
CA ALA A 95 3.71 -2.30 3.68
C ALA A 95 4.66 -1.38 2.89
N GLU A 96 5.06 -0.26 3.45
CA GLU A 96 5.96 0.70 2.80
C GLU A 96 7.43 0.25 2.79
N LEU A 97 7.78 -0.78 3.59
CA LEU A 97 9.06 -1.50 3.49
C LEU A 97 9.13 -2.42 2.26
N GLY A 98 8.02 -2.60 1.52
CA GLY A 98 7.88 -3.65 0.52
C GLY A 98 7.68 -5.05 1.12
N ALA A 99 7.44 -5.16 2.42
CA ALA A 99 7.27 -6.43 3.12
C ALA A 99 6.02 -7.20 2.64
N THR A 100 6.11 -8.52 2.70
CA THR A 100 4.95 -9.40 2.44
C THR A 100 3.86 -9.11 3.47
N THR A 101 4.24 -9.03 4.74
CA THR A 101 3.41 -8.57 5.86
C THR A 101 4.29 -8.24 7.05
N SER A 102 3.66 -7.71 8.12
CA SER A 102 4.26 -7.50 9.42
C SER A 102 3.33 -8.07 10.49
N ILE A 103 3.88 -8.62 11.57
CA ILE A 103 3.10 -9.30 12.60
C ILE A 103 3.62 -9.00 14.00
N PHE A 104 2.70 -8.80 14.94
CA PHE A 104 2.91 -8.80 16.38
C PHE A 104 2.35 -10.08 16.99
N PRO A 105 2.76 -10.46 18.21
CA PRO A 105 2.13 -11.58 18.89
C PRO A 105 0.66 -11.27 19.23
N SER A 106 -0.17 -12.30 19.27
CA SER A 106 -1.50 -12.27 19.86
C SER A 106 -1.38 -12.65 21.34
N ASP A 107 -1.14 -11.66 22.17
CA ASP A 107 -0.90 -11.76 23.61
C ASP A 107 -2.09 -11.25 24.43
N GLU A 108 -1.89 -11.05 25.76
CA GLU A 108 -2.93 -10.52 26.65
C GLU A 108 -3.40 -9.11 26.24
N ILE A 109 -2.53 -8.27 25.65
CA ILE A 109 -2.93 -6.94 25.13
C ILE A 109 -3.93 -7.10 23.98
N THR A 110 -3.70 -8.08 23.09
CA THR A 110 -4.65 -8.41 22.01
C THR A 110 -5.96 -8.94 22.58
N LYS A 111 -5.90 -9.82 23.59
CA LYS A 111 -7.09 -10.35 24.28
C LYS A 111 -7.95 -9.24 24.88
N GLU A 112 -7.34 -8.35 25.66
CA GLU A 112 -8.04 -7.22 26.28
C GLU A 112 -8.72 -6.33 25.25
N PHE A 113 -8.05 -6.08 24.11
CA PHE A 113 -8.63 -5.32 23.00
C PHE A 113 -9.84 -6.03 22.39
N LEU A 114 -9.75 -7.35 22.14
CA LEU A 114 -10.86 -8.11 21.58
C LEU A 114 -12.04 -8.21 22.56
N ILE A 115 -11.79 -8.37 23.87
CA ILE A 115 -12.84 -8.29 24.90
C ILE A 115 -13.55 -6.94 24.84
N ALA A 116 -12.78 -5.84 24.76
CA ALA A 116 -13.36 -4.50 24.65
C ALA A 116 -14.20 -4.29 23.38
N GLN A 117 -13.91 -5.03 22.30
CA GLN A 117 -14.67 -5.07 21.06
C GLN A 117 -15.82 -6.07 21.06
N GLY A 118 -16.07 -6.80 22.19
CA GLY A 118 -17.09 -7.85 22.28
C GLY A 118 -16.78 -9.09 21.46
N ARG A 119 -15.49 -9.39 21.25
CA ARG A 119 -14.97 -10.48 20.40
C ARG A 119 -13.99 -11.37 21.16
N GLU A 120 -14.24 -11.67 22.41
CA GLU A 120 -13.37 -12.52 23.25
C GLU A 120 -13.18 -13.93 22.66
N GLU A 121 -14.24 -14.50 22.08
CA GLU A 121 -14.26 -15.82 21.48
C GLU A 121 -13.33 -15.95 20.25
N ASP A 122 -13.03 -14.84 19.59
CA ASP A 122 -12.14 -14.83 18.42
C ASP A 122 -10.65 -14.78 18.80
N TRP A 123 -10.35 -14.59 20.08
CA TRP A 123 -8.96 -14.52 20.51
C TRP A 123 -8.28 -15.88 20.47
N GLN A 124 -7.13 -15.93 19.78
CA GLN A 124 -6.24 -17.08 19.75
C GLN A 124 -4.84 -16.59 20.17
N PRO A 125 -4.21 -17.19 21.19
CA PRO A 125 -2.84 -16.86 21.54
C PRO A 125 -1.88 -17.28 20.43
N LEU A 126 -0.97 -16.40 20.08
CA LEU A 126 0.06 -16.66 19.08
C LEU A 126 1.33 -15.89 19.43
N THR A 127 2.42 -16.62 19.63
CA THR A 127 3.74 -16.05 19.87
C THR A 127 4.77 -16.86 19.11
N ALA A 128 5.93 -16.27 18.82
CA ALA A 128 7.05 -17.02 18.28
C ALA A 128 7.51 -18.10 19.25
N ASP A 129 7.94 -19.25 18.73
CA ASP A 129 8.56 -20.29 19.53
C ASP A 129 9.85 -19.77 20.19
N PRO A 130 10.22 -20.28 21.39
CA PRO A 130 11.41 -19.81 22.10
C PRO A 130 12.71 -20.00 21.33
N ASP A 131 12.76 -20.97 20.41
CA ASP A 131 13.87 -21.33 19.55
C ASP A 131 13.69 -20.89 18.08
N ALA A 132 12.75 -19.98 17.82
CA ALA A 132 12.51 -19.44 16.49
C ALA A 132 13.79 -18.84 15.89
N VAL A 133 14.09 -19.19 14.65
CA VAL A 133 15.26 -18.73 13.90
C VAL A 133 14.84 -17.68 12.87
N TYR A 134 15.59 -16.59 12.80
CA TYR A 134 15.36 -15.48 11.87
C TYR A 134 16.54 -15.34 10.92
N ASP A 135 16.23 -14.95 9.67
CA ASP A 135 17.27 -14.63 8.67
C ASP A 135 18.03 -13.34 9.03
N GLU A 136 17.36 -12.41 9.72
CA GLU A 136 17.92 -11.11 10.11
C GLU A 136 17.26 -10.65 11.42
N THR A 137 18.03 -9.99 12.29
CA THR A 137 17.52 -9.37 13.51
C THR A 137 17.94 -7.91 13.59
N VAL A 138 16.97 -7.03 13.81
CA VAL A 138 17.16 -5.59 14.05
C VAL A 138 16.74 -5.28 15.49
N HIS A 139 17.56 -4.53 16.22
CA HIS A 139 17.26 -4.13 17.60
C HIS A 139 16.86 -2.66 17.64
N ILE A 140 15.74 -2.36 18.30
CA ILE A 140 15.27 -0.99 18.53
C ILE A 140 14.97 -0.84 20.03
N ASP A 141 15.64 0.13 20.66
CA ASP A 141 15.30 0.58 22.01
C ASP A 141 14.28 1.72 21.91
N LEU A 142 13.03 1.43 22.28
CA LEU A 142 11.92 2.38 22.24
C LEU A 142 12.22 3.65 23.08
N SER A 143 13.02 3.52 24.14
CA SER A 143 13.35 4.64 25.03
C SER A 143 14.33 5.63 24.41
N SER A 144 15.05 5.23 23.36
CA SER A 144 15.99 6.09 22.62
C SER A 144 15.34 6.87 21.47
N LEU A 145 14.09 6.53 21.11
CA LEU A 145 13.41 7.17 20.00
C LEU A 145 13.00 8.61 20.34
N VAL A 146 12.98 9.43 19.32
CA VAL A 146 12.53 10.82 19.37
C VAL A 146 11.50 11.08 18.27
N PRO A 147 10.68 12.15 18.34
CA PRO A 147 9.75 12.48 17.27
C PRO A 147 10.45 12.69 15.94
N MET A 148 9.92 12.03 14.90
CA MET A 148 10.49 11.99 13.56
C MET A 148 9.46 12.35 12.49
N ALA A 149 9.95 12.63 11.28
CA ALA A 149 9.13 12.79 10.09
C ALA A 149 9.80 12.14 8.87
N ALA A 150 9.00 11.49 8.02
CA ALA A 150 9.44 11.17 6.67
C ALA A 150 9.31 12.42 5.80
N CYS A 151 10.43 12.89 5.29
CA CYS A 151 10.50 14.06 4.39
C CYS A 151 10.05 13.71 2.97
N PRO A 152 9.64 14.69 2.14
CA PRO A 152 9.35 14.46 0.73
C PRO A 152 10.55 13.83 0.00
N HIS A 153 10.39 12.88 -0.93
CA HIS A 153 9.15 12.31 -1.45
C HIS A 153 9.19 10.79 -1.28
N SER A 154 9.71 10.32 -0.11
CA SER A 154 9.80 8.88 0.19
C SER A 154 9.54 8.63 1.69
N PRO A 155 8.83 7.53 2.05
CA PRO A 155 8.57 7.19 3.44
C PRO A 155 9.83 6.85 4.27
N ASP A 156 10.94 6.50 3.61
CA ASP A 156 12.24 6.20 4.24
C ASP A 156 13.20 7.40 4.32
N ASN A 157 12.82 8.55 3.75
CA ASN A 157 13.58 9.80 3.91
C ASN A 157 13.31 10.42 5.29
N VAL A 158 13.69 9.71 6.35
CA VAL A 158 13.34 10.05 7.72
C VAL A 158 14.39 10.93 8.38
N LYS A 159 13.91 11.97 9.08
CA LYS A 159 14.71 12.87 9.91
C LYS A 159 13.99 13.13 11.23
N THR A 160 14.75 13.47 12.27
CA THR A 160 14.15 13.96 13.51
C THR A 160 13.53 15.35 13.29
N ILE A 161 12.54 15.71 14.11
CA ILE A 161 11.92 17.04 14.05
C ILE A 161 12.96 18.14 14.28
N GLU A 162 13.94 17.89 15.14
CA GLU A 162 15.06 18.80 15.41
C GLU A 162 15.93 19.04 14.16
N GLU A 163 16.27 17.98 13.41
CA GLU A 163 17.06 18.10 12.17
C GLU A 163 16.30 18.85 11.06
N ILE A 164 14.97 18.76 11.03
CA ILE A 164 14.13 19.48 10.05
C ILE A 164 14.13 20.98 10.37
N GLY A 165 14.08 21.32 11.65
CA GLY A 165 14.00 22.69 12.14
C GLY A 165 12.65 23.37 11.84
N PRO A 166 12.47 24.61 12.27
CA PRO A 166 11.22 25.33 12.09
C PRO A 166 10.98 25.69 10.61
N LYS A 167 9.96 25.09 10.02
CA LYS A 167 9.47 25.40 8.67
C LYS A 167 7.99 25.74 8.76
N LYS A 168 7.51 26.73 8.00
CA LYS A 168 6.09 27.06 7.92
C LYS A 168 5.30 25.83 7.48
N VAL A 169 4.16 25.59 8.11
CA VAL A 169 3.21 24.52 7.75
C VAL A 169 1.95 25.16 7.18
N ASP A 170 1.50 24.70 6.03
CA ASP A 170 0.31 25.22 5.35
C ASP A 170 -0.91 24.35 5.58
N GLN A 171 -0.70 23.02 5.75
CA GLN A 171 -1.78 22.06 5.91
C GLN A 171 -1.39 20.94 6.86
N VAL A 172 -2.36 20.47 7.65
CA VAL A 172 -2.25 19.28 8.48
C VAL A 172 -3.45 18.37 8.22
N CYS A 173 -3.19 17.10 7.90
CA CYS A 173 -4.22 16.08 7.70
C CYS A 173 -3.98 14.91 8.64
N ILE A 174 -4.89 14.68 9.58
CA ILE A 174 -4.81 13.60 10.58
C ILE A 174 -5.84 12.53 10.25
N GLY A 175 -5.45 11.26 10.29
CA GLY A 175 -6.36 10.15 10.06
C GLY A 175 -5.82 9.09 9.11
N SER A 176 -6.62 8.70 8.13
CA SER A 176 -6.44 7.57 7.21
C SER A 176 -6.41 6.20 7.91
N CYS A 177 -6.05 5.13 7.18
CA CYS A 177 -5.91 3.80 7.77
C CYS A 177 -4.74 3.68 8.77
N THR A 178 -3.86 4.68 8.87
CA THR A 178 -2.63 4.62 9.65
C THR A 178 -2.81 5.16 11.07
N ASN A 179 -3.31 6.39 11.22
CA ASN A 179 -3.47 7.04 12.52
C ASN A 179 -4.84 7.70 12.64
N SER A 180 -5.86 6.89 12.78
CA SER A 180 -7.25 7.31 12.92
C SER A 180 -8.02 6.48 13.96
N SER A 181 -7.29 5.73 14.78
CA SER A 181 -7.87 4.96 15.87
C SER A 181 -8.52 5.89 16.92
N TYR A 182 -9.35 5.31 17.77
CA TYR A 182 -9.89 6.04 18.91
C TYR A 182 -8.78 6.65 19.78
N LEU A 183 -7.69 5.88 20.03
CA LEU A 183 -6.54 6.36 20.78
C LEU A 183 -5.86 7.57 20.13
N ASP A 184 -5.57 7.48 18.83
CA ASP A 184 -4.94 8.59 18.09
C ASP A 184 -5.76 9.87 18.16
N LEU A 185 -7.06 9.77 17.88
CA LEU A 185 -7.93 10.94 17.81
C LEU A 185 -8.27 11.52 19.19
N MET A 186 -8.32 10.70 20.22
CA MET A 186 -8.43 11.18 21.61
C MET A 186 -7.17 11.94 22.07
N ARG A 187 -5.97 11.47 21.68
CA ARG A 187 -4.72 12.21 21.91
C ARG A 187 -4.75 13.57 21.21
N VAL A 188 -5.12 13.58 19.94
CA VAL A 188 -5.27 14.84 19.16
C VAL A 188 -6.28 15.77 19.80
N ALA A 189 -7.46 15.27 20.17
CA ALA A 189 -8.49 16.08 20.84
C ALA A 189 -7.98 16.67 22.16
N ALA A 190 -7.30 15.88 22.97
CA ALA A 190 -6.74 16.37 24.23
C ALA A 190 -5.64 17.42 24.04
N ILE A 191 -4.80 17.30 23.00
CA ILE A 191 -3.79 18.31 22.65
C ILE A 191 -4.45 19.62 22.19
N LEU A 192 -5.51 19.52 21.37
CA LEU A 192 -6.20 20.67 20.78
C LEU A 192 -7.22 21.33 21.71
N LYS A 193 -7.65 20.64 22.76
CA LYS A 193 -8.69 21.13 23.70
C LYS A 193 -8.34 22.52 24.26
N GLY A 194 -9.24 23.48 24.06
CA GLY A 194 -9.07 24.85 24.52
C GLY A 194 -8.01 25.66 23.77
N LYS A 195 -7.49 25.14 22.66
CA LYS A 195 -6.54 25.80 21.79
C LYS A 195 -7.17 26.08 20.42
N THR A 196 -6.53 26.93 19.63
CA THR A 196 -6.95 27.26 18.26
C THR A 196 -5.82 26.91 17.30
N VAL A 197 -6.14 26.30 16.18
CA VAL A 197 -5.22 26.04 15.06
C VAL A 197 -4.69 27.39 14.53
N HIS A 198 -3.41 27.43 14.17
CA HIS A 198 -2.78 28.61 13.62
C HIS A 198 -3.56 29.11 12.37
N PRO A 199 -3.82 30.42 12.22
CA PRO A 199 -4.68 30.95 11.16
C PRO A 199 -4.20 30.62 9.74
N ASP A 200 -2.92 30.39 9.55
CA ASP A 200 -2.34 30.02 8.25
C ASP A 200 -2.39 28.50 7.98
N VAL A 201 -2.86 27.68 8.92
CA VAL A 201 -2.89 26.22 8.79
C VAL A 201 -4.30 25.72 8.51
N SER A 202 -4.47 24.94 7.47
CA SER A 202 -5.69 24.16 7.23
C SER A 202 -5.57 22.80 7.94
N LEU A 203 -6.36 22.58 9.00
CA LEU A 203 -6.43 21.30 9.69
C LEU A 203 -7.64 20.49 9.24
N SER A 204 -7.42 19.24 8.82
CA SER A 204 -8.47 18.26 8.57
C SER A 204 -8.24 16.96 9.32
N ILE A 205 -9.34 16.33 9.76
CA ILE A 205 -9.33 15.08 10.53
C ILE A 205 -10.31 14.10 9.90
N ALA A 206 -9.84 12.88 9.55
CA ALA A 206 -10.66 11.79 9.04
C ALA A 206 -10.67 10.65 10.07
N PRO A 207 -11.78 10.42 10.80
CA PRO A 207 -11.90 9.28 11.71
C PRO A 207 -11.80 7.94 10.97
N GLY A 208 -11.26 6.91 11.63
CA GLY A 208 -10.97 5.62 11.00
C GLY A 208 -12.19 4.76 10.70
N SER A 209 -13.27 4.96 11.45
CA SER A 209 -14.49 4.18 11.32
C SER A 209 -15.69 4.91 11.89
N LYS A 210 -16.90 4.44 11.52
CA LYS A 210 -18.16 4.87 12.12
C LYS A 210 -18.14 4.71 13.65
N GLN A 211 -17.56 3.61 14.17
CA GLN A 211 -17.42 3.37 15.61
C GLN A 211 -16.62 4.48 16.28
N VAL A 212 -15.42 4.78 15.77
CA VAL A 212 -14.56 5.85 16.30
C VAL A 212 -15.27 7.20 16.23
N TYR A 213 -15.91 7.51 15.09
CA TYR A 213 -16.60 8.77 14.90
C TYR A 213 -17.74 8.97 15.92
N ASN A 214 -18.58 7.92 16.11
CA ASN A 214 -19.64 7.95 17.11
C ASN A 214 -19.12 8.12 18.53
N MET A 215 -18.05 7.41 18.90
CA MET A 215 -17.47 7.50 20.23
C MET A 215 -16.91 8.90 20.52
N LEU A 216 -16.25 9.53 19.55
CA LEU A 216 -15.79 10.92 19.65
C LEU A 216 -16.94 11.92 19.77
N ALA A 217 -18.06 11.65 19.09
CA ALA A 217 -19.26 12.49 19.21
C ALA A 217 -19.90 12.37 20.62
N LEU A 218 -20.02 11.16 21.12
CA LEU A 218 -20.66 10.88 22.41
C LEU A 218 -19.87 11.40 23.61
N ASN A 219 -18.53 11.34 23.56
CA ASN A 219 -17.68 11.80 24.68
C ASN A 219 -17.29 13.28 24.59
N GLY A 220 -17.73 14.00 23.56
CA GLY A 220 -17.49 15.42 23.37
C GLY A 220 -16.15 15.76 22.68
N ALA A 221 -15.26 14.81 22.46
CA ALA A 221 -13.97 15.05 21.82
C ALA A 221 -14.12 15.63 20.39
N LEU A 222 -15.17 15.23 19.66
CA LEU A 222 -15.48 15.80 18.35
C LEU A 222 -15.76 17.31 18.44
N GLY A 223 -16.48 17.75 19.50
CA GLY A 223 -16.72 19.17 19.78
C GLY A 223 -15.43 19.94 20.05
N ASP A 224 -14.51 19.37 20.83
CA ASP A 224 -13.20 19.97 21.09
C ASP A 224 -12.37 20.14 19.81
N LEU A 225 -12.37 19.13 18.91
CA LEU A 225 -11.69 19.19 17.62
C LEU A 225 -12.27 20.30 16.70
N ILE A 226 -13.59 20.38 16.61
CA ILE A 226 -14.28 21.41 15.80
C ILE A 226 -14.01 22.81 16.38
N ALA A 227 -14.08 22.96 17.70
CA ALA A 227 -13.82 24.24 18.39
C ALA A 227 -12.38 24.71 18.18
N ALA A 228 -11.42 23.80 18.06
CA ALA A 228 -10.03 24.14 17.72
C ALA A 228 -9.85 24.62 16.27
N GLY A 229 -10.83 24.42 15.39
CA GLY A 229 -10.78 24.81 13.98
C GLY A 229 -10.54 23.65 13.00
N ALA A 230 -10.67 22.41 13.46
CA ALA A 230 -10.53 21.25 12.58
C ALA A 230 -11.76 21.07 11.68
N ARG A 231 -11.51 20.77 10.41
CA ARG A 231 -12.51 20.26 9.47
C ARG A 231 -12.60 18.73 9.63
N ILE A 232 -13.76 18.23 10.00
CA ILE A 232 -13.99 16.79 10.14
C ILE A 232 -14.44 16.23 8.79
N LEU A 233 -13.79 15.16 8.36
CA LEU A 233 -14.01 14.49 7.09
C LEU A 233 -14.71 13.14 7.29
N GLU A 234 -15.12 12.53 6.19
CA GLU A 234 -15.66 11.17 6.15
C GLU A 234 -14.60 10.12 6.53
N CYS A 235 -15.08 8.96 7.00
CA CYS A 235 -14.24 7.79 7.29
C CYS A 235 -13.78 7.12 6.00
N ALA A 236 -12.95 7.79 5.21
CA ALA A 236 -12.52 7.35 3.89
C ALA A 236 -11.07 7.75 3.57
N CYS A 237 -10.52 7.13 2.51
CA CYS A 237 -9.16 7.37 2.03
C CYS A 237 -9.02 8.61 1.12
N GLY A 238 -10.04 9.45 0.99
CA GLY A 238 -10.03 10.62 0.10
C GLY A 238 -8.79 11.52 0.25
N PRO A 239 -8.46 12.00 1.44
CA PRO A 239 -7.31 12.89 1.67
C PRO A 239 -5.96 12.27 1.28
N CYS A 240 -5.80 10.93 1.34
CA CYS A 240 -4.56 10.25 0.98
C CYS A 240 -4.14 10.48 -0.47
N ILE A 241 -5.11 10.74 -1.34
CA ILE A 241 -4.92 11.01 -2.77
C ILE A 241 -5.32 12.42 -3.16
N GLY A 242 -5.48 13.30 -2.17
CA GLY A 242 -5.78 14.72 -2.37
C GLY A 242 -7.25 15.05 -2.64
N MET A 243 -8.18 14.09 -2.54
CA MET A 243 -9.62 14.37 -2.71
C MET A 243 -10.11 15.32 -1.61
N GLY A 244 -10.48 16.55 -2.01
CA GLY A 244 -10.92 17.62 -1.11
C GLY A 244 -9.85 18.18 -0.17
N GLN A 245 -8.62 17.67 -0.23
CA GLN A 245 -7.49 18.02 0.65
C GLN A 245 -6.14 18.01 -0.07
N SER A 246 -6.10 18.47 -1.31
CA SER A 246 -4.83 18.74 -2.00
C SER A 246 -4.11 19.91 -1.35
N PRO A 247 -2.78 19.86 -1.13
CA PRO A 247 -2.03 21.01 -0.66
C PRO A 247 -1.95 22.07 -1.76
N ASN A 248 -1.67 23.31 -1.39
CA ASN A 248 -1.31 24.36 -2.34
C ASN A 248 0.04 24.04 -3.02
N SER A 249 0.30 24.68 -4.17
CA SER A 249 1.58 24.55 -4.90
C SER A 249 2.75 24.89 -3.97
N LYS A 250 3.75 24.02 -3.93
CA LYS A 250 4.92 24.08 -3.02
C LYS A 250 4.59 24.11 -1.52
N GLY A 251 3.30 23.96 -1.17
CA GLY A 251 2.84 23.99 0.22
C GLY A 251 3.34 22.80 1.03
N ILE A 252 3.68 23.04 2.29
CA ILE A 252 4.08 22.01 3.25
C ILE A 252 2.84 21.45 3.92
N SER A 253 2.57 20.15 3.65
CA SER A 253 1.47 19.39 4.26
C SER A 253 2.00 18.30 5.16
N LEU A 254 1.63 18.34 6.45
CA LEU A 254 1.93 17.29 7.41
C LEU A 254 0.79 16.28 7.44
N ARG A 255 1.09 15.01 7.31
CA ARG A 255 0.10 13.96 7.26
C ARG A 255 0.45 12.79 8.17
N THR A 256 -0.53 12.26 8.86
CA THR A 256 -0.34 11.04 9.65
C THR A 256 -0.53 9.77 8.82
N PHE A 257 -0.53 9.92 7.50
CA PHE A 257 -0.74 8.87 6.50
C PHE A 257 0.53 8.03 6.30
N ASN A 258 0.52 7.14 5.31
CA ASN A 258 1.61 6.20 5.08
C ASN A 258 2.43 6.47 3.82
N ARG A 259 2.01 7.39 2.92
CA ARG A 259 2.68 7.66 1.64
C ARG A 259 2.81 9.14 1.37
N ASN A 260 3.99 9.53 0.86
CA ASN A 260 4.33 10.91 0.53
C ASN A 260 5.05 11.05 -0.83
N PHE A 261 4.81 10.12 -1.75
CA PHE A 261 5.38 10.19 -3.10
C PHE A 261 4.98 11.50 -3.80
N GLU A 262 5.84 11.97 -4.72
CA GLU A 262 5.59 13.17 -5.49
C GLU A 262 4.23 13.13 -6.20
N GLY A 263 3.48 14.21 -6.12
CA GLY A 263 2.13 14.30 -6.70
C GLY A 263 1.04 13.44 -6.05
N ARG A 264 1.37 12.54 -5.12
CA ARG A 264 0.44 11.58 -4.49
C ARG A 264 -0.80 12.25 -3.91
N SER A 265 -0.66 13.42 -3.33
CA SER A 265 -1.73 14.13 -2.63
C SER A 265 -2.46 15.16 -3.51
N GLY A 266 -2.39 15.04 -4.83
CA GLY A 266 -3.17 15.81 -5.80
C GLY A 266 -2.44 17.03 -6.37
N THR A 267 -1.44 17.57 -5.69
CA THR A 267 -0.61 18.69 -6.16
C THR A 267 0.79 18.19 -6.45
N ALA A 268 1.27 18.35 -7.69
CA ALA A 268 2.52 17.74 -8.16
C ALA A 268 3.75 18.18 -7.35
N ASP A 269 3.85 19.45 -7.00
CA ASP A 269 4.97 20.05 -6.28
C ASP A 269 4.73 20.23 -4.76
N GLY A 270 3.64 19.67 -4.23
CA GLY A 270 3.32 19.67 -2.81
C GLY A 270 4.36 18.92 -1.97
N GLN A 271 4.78 19.53 -0.86
CA GLN A 271 5.80 18.97 0.02
C GLN A 271 5.13 18.19 1.17
N ILE A 272 5.01 16.87 1.00
CA ILE A 272 4.29 16.01 1.95
C ILE A 272 5.27 15.40 2.95
N TYR A 273 5.04 15.63 4.22
CA TYR A 273 5.76 15.00 5.33
C TYR A 273 4.84 14.03 6.06
N LEU A 274 5.37 12.87 6.45
CA LEU A 274 4.64 11.90 7.28
C LEU A 274 5.09 12.04 8.73
N VAL A 275 4.15 12.29 9.62
CA VAL A 275 4.41 12.57 11.05
C VAL A 275 3.43 11.83 11.95
N SER A 276 3.74 11.77 13.25
CA SER A 276 2.81 11.27 14.27
C SER A 276 1.60 12.20 14.47
N PRO A 277 0.48 11.71 15.01
CA PRO A 277 -0.66 12.55 15.41
C PRO A 277 -0.28 13.66 16.37
N GLU A 278 0.61 13.37 17.32
CA GLU A 278 1.11 14.31 18.31
C GLU A 278 1.90 15.45 17.67
N THR A 279 2.84 15.11 16.79
CA THR A 279 3.61 16.09 16.01
C THR A 279 2.69 16.90 15.10
N ALA A 280 1.73 16.26 14.43
CA ALA A 280 0.76 16.93 13.56
C ALA A 280 -0.06 17.97 14.33
N ALA A 281 -0.58 17.59 15.51
CA ALA A 281 -1.37 18.50 16.35
C ALA A 281 -0.53 19.66 16.91
N ALA A 282 0.71 19.40 17.36
CA ALA A 282 1.64 20.44 17.80
C ALA A 282 1.93 21.46 16.70
N CYS A 283 2.23 20.98 15.51
CA CYS A 283 2.48 21.84 14.34
C CYS A 283 1.24 22.61 13.88
N ALA A 284 0.05 22.01 13.99
CA ALA A 284 -1.20 22.70 13.65
C ALA A 284 -1.45 23.91 14.56
N ILE A 285 -1.09 23.82 15.83
CA ILE A 285 -1.20 24.94 16.78
C ILE A 285 -0.13 26.00 16.50
N ALA A 286 1.12 25.56 16.27
CA ALA A 286 2.26 26.48 16.14
C ALA A 286 2.37 27.16 14.76
N GLY A 287 1.81 26.57 13.69
CA GLY A 287 1.97 27.02 12.32
C GLY A 287 3.33 26.72 11.69
N VAL A 288 4.21 26.04 12.45
CA VAL A 288 5.56 25.65 12.03
C VAL A 288 5.87 24.24 12.55
N PHE A 289 6.85 23.57 11.94
CA PHE A 289 7.37 22.31 12.48
C PHE A 289 7.76 22.49 13.95
N THR A 290 7.16 21.71 14.81
CA THR A 290 7.28 21.82 16.26
C THR A 290 7.42 20.43 16.88
N ASP A 291 8.40 20.27 17.74
CA ASP A 291 8.57 19.05 18.52
C ASP A 291 7.43 18.93 19.56
N PRO A 292 6.64 17.87 19.56
CA PRO A 292 5.52 17.70 20.49
C PRO A 292 5.97 17.67 21.95
N ARG A 293 7.24 17.33 22.24
CA ARG A 293 7.81 17.36 23.60
C ARG A 293 7.76 18.77 24.23
N THR A 294 7.63 19.81 23.41
CA THR A 294 7.46 21.20 23.89
C THR A 294 6.05 21.50 24.42
N LEU A 295 5.08 20.61 24.22
CA LEU A 295 3.70 20.77 24.71
C LEU A 295 3.57 20.61 26.23
N GLY A 296 4.63 20.23 26.93
CA GLY A 296 4.65 20.02 28.37
C GLY A 296 4.32 18.59 28.77
N LYS A 297 3.48 18.40 29.80
CA LYS A 297 3.16 17.06 30.30
C LYS A 297 2.32 16.29 29.28
N GLU A 298 2.73 15.05 28.99
CA GLU A 298 2.01 14.16 28.10
C GLU A 298 0.58 13.90 28.59
N VAL A 299 -0.35 13.86 27.65
CA VAL A 299 -1.74 13.47 27.92
C VAL A 299 -1.86 11.96 27.74
N LYS A 300 -2.16 11.27 28.82
CA LYS A 300 -2.44 9.84 28.81
C LYS A 300 -3.90 9.59 28.49
N ILE A 301 -4.16 8.78 27.49
CA ILE A 301 -5.50 8.33 27.12
C ILE A 301 -5.65 6.87 27.54
N GLU A 302 -6.66 6.59 28.31
CA GLU A 302 -7.06 5.22 28.63
C GLU A 302 -8.02 4.70 27.57
N LEU A 303 -7.76 3.48 27.07
CA LEU A 303 -8.68 2.82 26.17
C LEU A 303 -9.95 2.41 26.92
N PRO A 304 -11.13 2.49 26.27
CA PRO A 304 -12.38 2.08 26.90
C PRO A 304 -12.39 0.56 27.12
N LYS A 305 -12.99 0.13 28.23
CA LYS A 305 -13.21 -1.29 28.53
C LYS A 305 -14.27 -1.94 27.62
N SER A 306 -15.05 -1.14 26.93
CA SER A 306 -16.04 -1.57 25.95
C SER A 306 -16.18 -0.51 24.87
N PHE A 307 -16.08 -0.91 23.62
CA PHE A 307 -16.32 -0.05 22.48
C PHE A 307 -17.81 -0.04 22.13
N LEU A 308 -18.25 1.04 21.49
CA LEU A 308 -19.63 1.13 20.96
C LEU A 308 -19.74 0.24 19.71
N ILE A 309 -20.46 -0.87 19.84
CA ILE A 309 -20.74 -1.76 18.71
C ILE A 309 -22.09 -1.39 18.09
N ASN A 310 -22.10 -1.12 16.80
CA ASN A 310 -23.31 -0.81 16.05
C ASN A 310 -23.15 -1.27 14.59
N ASP A 311 -23.70 -2.43 14.31
CA ASP A 311 -23.60 -3.13 13.03
C ASP A 311 -24.79 -2.87 12.11
N ASN A 312 -25.61 -1.85 12.38
CA ASN A 312 -26.83 -1.53 11.63
C ASN A 312 -26.62 -1.22 10.14
N MET A 313 -25.36 -1.02 9.71
CA MET A 313 -24.99 -0.80 8.31
C MET A 313 -24.29 -2.02 7.68
N VAL A 314 -24.11 -3.10 8.44
CA VAL A 314 -23.57 -4.35 7.94
C VAL A 314 -24.71 -5.14 7.30
N VAL A 315 -24.58 -5.45 6.01
CA VAL A 315 -25.53 -6.29 5.27
C VAL A 315 -25.01 -7.72 5.33
N PRO A 316 -25.69 -8.65 6.02
CA PRO A 316 -25.27 -10.05 6.08
C PRO A 316 -25.44 -10.73 4.73
N PRO A 317 -24.81 -11.91 4.51
CA PRO A 317 -25.10 -12.76 3.36
C PRO A 317 -26.59 -13.12 3.30
N ALA A 318 -27.09 -13.40 2.09
CA ALA A 318 -28.43 -13.93 1.94
C ALA A 318 -28.57 -15.29 2.67
N PRO A 319 -29.74 -15.62 3.25
CA PRO A 319 -30.02 -16.95 3.78
C PRO A 319 -29.77 -18.03 2.71
N GLU A 320 -29.38 -19.24 3.14
CA GLU A 320 -29.01 -20.33 2.21
C GLU A 320 -30.12 -20.63 1.18
N GLU A 321 -31.38 -20.59 1.62
CA GLU A 321 -32.52 -20.81 0.76
C GLU A 321 -32.77 -19.71 -0.29
N GLU A 322 -32.15 -18.54 -0.14
CA GLU A 322 -32.30 -17.41 -1.05
C GLU A 322 -31.06 -17.18 -1.93
N MET A 323 -29.94 -17.88 -1.68
CA MET A 323 -28.66 -17.65 -2.36
C MET A 323 -28.76 -17.75 -3.89
N ASP A 324 -29.49 -18.73 -4.41
CA ASP A 324 -29.67 -18.95 -5.86
C ASP A 324 -30.52 -17.86 -6.53
N SER A 325 -31.30 -17.11 -5.74
CA SER A 325 -32.17 -16.03 -6.22
C SER A 325 -31.48 -14.64 -6.20
N VAL A 326 -30.27 -14.54 -5.64
CA VAL A 326 -29.56 -13.27 -5.55
C VAL A 326 -29.11 -12.78 -6.92
N GLU A 327 -29.66 -11.66 -7.35
CA GLU A 327 -29.30 -11.03 -8.62
C GLU A 327 -28.04 -10.16 -8.45
N VAL A 328 -27.06 -10.34 -9.33
CA VAL A 328 -25.87 -9.48 -9.40
C VAL A 328 -26.21 -8.19 -10.15
N LEU A 329 -26.47 -7.13 -9.39
CA LEU A 329 -26.76 -5.81 -9.96
C LEU A 329 -25.47 -5.12 -10.44
N ARG A 330 -25.47 -4.72 -11.72
CA ARG A 330 -24.36 -4.00 -12.33
C ARG A 330 -24.80 -2.62 -12.81
N GLY A 331 -24.15 -1.59 -12.29
CA GLY A 331 -24.35 -0.22 -12.75
C GLY A 331 -23.82 0.00 -14.18
N PRO A 332 -24.15 1.12 -14.84
CA PRO A 332 -23.82 1.38 -16.24
C PRO A 332 -22.30 1.47 -16.51
N ASN A 333 -21.51 1.82 -15.50
CA ASN A 333 -20.05 1.89 -15.59
C ASN A 333 -19.34 0.56 -15.35
N ILE A 334 -20.05 -0.50 -14.93
CA ILE A 334 -19.46 -1.83 -14.76
C ILE A 334 -19.50 -2.55 -16.10
N LYS A 335 -18.33 -2.73 -16.71
CA LYS A 335 -18.18 -3.43 -18.00
C LYS A 335 -17.66 -4.85 -17.78
N PRO A 336 -17.91 -5.77 -18.73
CA PRO A 336 -17.37 -7.12 -18.66
C PRO A 336 -15.87 -7.10 -18.44
N PHE A 337 -15.38 -8.07 -17.65
CA PHE A 337 -13.95 -8.25 -17.42
C PHE A 337 -13.25 -8.64 -18.74
N PRO A 338 -12.02 -8.15 -19.02
CA PRO A 338 -11.30 -8.50 -20.22
C PRO A 338 -11.05 -10.02 -20.31
N THR A 339 -11.40 -10.62 -21.43
CA THR A 339 -11.07 -12.02 -21.73
C THR A 339 -9.69 -12.12 -22.35
N THR A 340 -8.99 -13.22 -22.07
CA THR A 340 -7.65 -13.51 -22.57
C THR A 340 -7.64 -14.83 -23.35
N THR A 341 -6.61 -15.03 -24.13
CA THR A 341 -6.34 -16.28 -24.84
C THR A 341 -5.07 -16.94 -24.29
N PRO A 342 -4.91 -18.25 -24.43
CA PRO A 342 -3.67 -18.93 -24.07
C PRO A 342 -2.43 -18.27 -24.73
N LEU A 343 -1.27 -18.39 -24.07
CA LEU A 343 -0.02 -17.84 -24.56
C LEU A 343 0.28 -18.36 -25.99
N ALA A 344 0.52 -17.43 -26.90
CA ALA A 344 0.87 -17.77 -28.28
C ALA A 344 2.27 -18.43 -28.35
N GLN A 345 2.52 -19.22 -29.43
CA GLN A 345 3.80 -19.88 -29.66
C GLN A 345 4.95 -18.87 -29.71
N SER A 346 4.70 -17.72 -30.32
CA SER A 346 5.67 -16.62 -30.48
C SER A 346 5.05 -15.28 -30.13
N ILE A 347 5.87 -14.35 -29.69
CA ILE A 347 5.52 -12.93 -29.57
C ILE A 347 6.47 -12.15 -30.45
N GLU A 348 5.92 -11.33 -31.35
CA GLU A 348 6.66 -10.33 -32.11
C GLU A 348 5.90 -9.02 -32.03
N ALA A 349 6.43 -8.07 -31.29
CA ALA A 349 5.71 -6.84 -31.00
C ALA A 349 6.68 -5.66 -30.76
N PRO A 350 6.28 -4.43 -31.12
CA PRO A 350 7.08 -3.25 -30.83
C PRO A 350 7.11 -2.90 -29.34
N CYS A 351 8.23 -2.34 -28.90
CA CYS A 351 8.36 -1.69 -27.61
C CYS A 351 7.51 -0.40 -27.62
N ALA A 352 6.29 -0.48 -27.12
CA ALA A 352 5.38 0.67 -27.10
C ALA A 352 5.81 1.76 -26.10
N LEU A 353 6.55 1.38 -25.05
CA LEU A 353 7.00 2.30 -24.02
C LEU A 353 8.28 1.77 -23.35
N LYS A 354 9.28 2.67 -23.21
CA LYS A 354 10.45 2.43 -22.37
C LYS A 354 10.45 3.43 -21.23
N VAL A 355 10.49 2.93 -19.98
CA VAL A 355 10.46 3.73 -18.75
C VAL A 355 11.64 3.40 -17.85
N GLY A 356 12.04 4.33 -16.99
CA GLY A 356 13.15 4.18 -16.06
C GLY A 356 12.83 3.33 -14.84
N ASP A 357 13.61 3.59 -13.78
CA ASP A 357 13.50 2.91 -12.48
C ASP A 357 12.32 3.43 -11.65
N ASN A 358 11.90 2.61 -10.68
CA ASN A 358 10.88 2.96 -9.66
C ASN A 358 9.54 3.41 -10.24
N ILE A 359 9.13 2.80 -11.35
CA ILE A 359 7.77 3.02 -11.88
C ILE A 359 6.76 2.47 -10.88
N THR A 360 5.92 3.35 -10.37
CA THR A 360 4.87 3.00 -9.42
C THR A 360 3.60 2.54 -10.14
N THR A 361 2.72 1.86 -9.41
CA THR A 361 1.38 1.55 -9.93
C THR A 361 0.55 2.81 -10.22
N ASP A 362 0.88 3.96 -9.60
CA ASP A 362 0.29 5.27 -9.93
C ASP A 362 0.82 5.83 -11.26
N HIS A 363 2.06 5.56 -11.63
CA HIS A 363 2.60 5.90 -12.95
C HIS A 363 1.93 5.06 -14.06
N ILE A 364 1.71 3.75 -13.79
CA ILE A 364 1.08 2.84 -14.75
C ILE A 364 -0.41 3.17 -14.88
N MET A 365 -1.10 3.32 -13.76
CA MET A 365 -2.53 3.60 -13.71
C MET A 365 -2.82 4.69 -12.67
N PRO A 366 -2.88 5.95 -13.08
CA PRO A 366 -3.07 7.06 -12.17
C PRO A 366 -4.34 6.92 -11.32
N ALA A 367 -4.25 7.37 -10.07
CA ALA A 367 -5.37 7.42 -9.14
C ALA A 367 -5.74 8.88 -8.87
N GLY A 368 -6.81 9.33 -9.43
CA GLY A 368 -7.35 10.66 -9.17
C GLY A 368 -8.86 10.64 -9.19
N ALA A 369 -9.50 11.69 -8.72
CA ALA A 369 -10.95 11.80 -8.64
C ALA A 369 -11.67 11.57 -10.00
N LYS A 370 -11.00 11.88 -11.11
CA LYS A 370 -11.52 11.66 -12.46
C LYS A 370 -11.38 10.20 -12.94
N ILE A 371 -10.40 9.45 -12.44
CA ILE A 371 -10.02 8.13 -12.94
C ILE A 371 -10.60 7.01 -12.08
N LEU A 372 -10.59 7.19 -10.75
CA LEU A 372 -11.09 6.17 -9.81
C LEU A 372 -12.55 5.72 -10.06
N PRO A 373 -13.49 6.57 -10.48
CA PRO A 373 -14.84 6.13 -10.83
C PRO A 373 -14.90 5.14 -12.00
N LEU A 374 -13.84 5.06 -12.81
CA LEU A 374 -13.76 4.18 -13.99
C LEU A 374 -13.21 2.78 -13.67
N ARG A 375 -12.92 2.45 -12.40
CA ARG A 375 -12.28 1.19 -12.01
C ARG A 375 -12.93 -0.08 -12.56
N SER A 376 -14.25 -0.11 -12.61
CA SER A 376 -15.00 -1.26 -13.13
C SER A 376 -15.29 -1.16 -14.63
N ASN A 377 -14.62 -0.22 -15.32
CA ASN A 377 -14.73 -0.01 -16.76
C ASN A 377 -13.33 0.01 -17.39
N ILE A 378 -12.76 -1.18 -17.58
CA ILE A 378 -11.38 -1.31 -18.10
C ILE A 378 -11.19 -0.61 -19.44
N PRO A 379 -12.13 -0.70 -20.42
CA PRO A 379 -12.03 0.08 -21.65
C PRO A 379 -11.83 1.58 -21.44
N ALA A 380 -12.60 2.18 -20.52
CA ALA A 380 -12.51 3.61 -20.25
C ALA A 380 -11.25 3.97 -19.44
N ILE A 381 -10.92 3.20 -18.40
CA ILE A 381 -9.77 3.49 -17.55
C ILE A 381 -8.44 3.30 -18.28
N SER A 382 -8.38 2.39 -19.27
CA SER A 382 -7.17 2.12 -20.06
C SER A 382 -6.70 3.35 -20.85
N GLN A 383 -7.59 4.31 -21.16
CA GLN A 383 -7.25 5.57 -21.81
C GLN A 383 -6.36 6.48 -20.92
N HIS A 384 -6.22 6.16 -19.64
CA HIS A 384 -5.35 6.87 -18.69
C HIS A 384 -4.05 6.11 -18.38
N CYS A 385 -3.85 4.94 -19.01
CA CYS A 385 -2.69 4.09 -18.77
C CYS A 385 -1.39 4.83 -19.15
N PHE A 386 -0.43 4.90 -18.23
CA PHE A 386 0.86 5.59 -18.36
C PHE A 386 0.81 7.08 -18.75
N THR A 387 -0.34 7.73 -18.69
CA THR A 387 -0.45 9.15 -19.09
C THR A 387 0.42 10.10 -18.26
N VAL A 388 0.88 9.69 -17.08
CA VAL A 388 1.85 10.43 -16.26
C VAL A 388 3.26 10.36 -16.86
N CYS A 389 3.63 9.23 -17.47
CA CYS A 389 4.95 9.01 -18.10
C CYS A 389 4.96 9.44 -19.56
N ASP A 390 3.88 9.11 -20.28
CA ASP A 390 3.71 9.37 -21.70
C ASP A 390 2.21 9.49 -22.04
N PRO A 391 1.69 10.70 -22.22
CA PRO A 391 0.28 10.94 -22.53
C PRO A 391 -0.21 10.25 -23.81
N GLU A 392 0.69 9.97 -24.77
CA GLU A 392 0.35 9.35 -26.05
C GLU A 392 0.35 7.81 -25.98
N PHE A 393 0.78 7.21 -24.87
CA PHE A 393 0.88 5.76 -24.75
C PHE A 393 -0.44 5.02 -25.06
N PRO A 394 -1.60 5.40 -24.47
CA PRO A 394 -2.84 4.66 -24.74
C PRO A 394 -3.22 4.62 -26.22
N LYS A 395 -3.10 5.74 -26.90
CA LYS A 395 -3.39 5.86 -28.33
C LYS A 395 -2.41 5.03 -29.16
N ARG A 396 -1.11 5.13 -28.85
CA ARG A 396 -0.06 4.36 -29.53
C ARG A 396 -0.25 2.86 -29.34
N ALA A 397 -0.50 2.39 -28.13
CA ALA A 397 -0.72 0.97 -27.83
C ALA A 397 -1.95 0.42 -28.58
N GLN A 398 -3.07 1.18 -28.62
CA GLN A 398 -4.25 0.80 -29.41
C GLN A 398 -3.95 0.68 -30.91
N GLN A 399 -3.16 1.58 -31.47
CA GLN A 399 -2.78 1.53 -32.88
C GLN A 399 -1.88 0.34 -33.23
N LEU A 400 -1.02 -0.05 -32.29
CA LEU A 400 -0.13 -1.21 -32.43
C LEU A 400 -0.88 -2.54 -32.28
N GLY A 401 -1.94 -2.58 -31.49
CA GLY A 401 -2.73 -3.79 -31.19
C GLY A 401 -2.01 -4.80 -30.32
N GLN A 402 -0.70 -5.00 -30.51
CA GLN A 402 0.18 -5.81 -29.66
C GLN A 402 1.46 -5.04 -29.36
N SER A 403 1.96 -5.17 -28.12
CA SER A 403 3.15 -4.43 -27.71
C SER A 403 3.87 -5.06 -26.51
N VAL A 404 5.10 -4.59 -26.30
CA VAL A 404 5.93 -4.89 -25.13
C VAL A 404 6.25 -3.58 -24.39
N ILE A 405 6.31 -3.63 -23.07
CA ILE A 405 6.79 -2.52 -22.24
C ILE A 405 8.18 -2.88 -21.70
N VAL A 406 9.10 -1.92 -21.71
CA VAL A 406 10.44 -2.06 -21.14
C VAL A 406 10.62 -1.10 -19.98
N GLY A 407 11.12 -1.58 -18.85
CA GLY A 407 11.31 -0.78 -17.64
C GLY A 407 12.60 -1.06 -16.89
N GLY A 408 12.89 -0.22 -15.90
CA GLY A 408 14.06 -0.32 -15.05
C GLY A 408 13.86 -1.17 -13.79
N VAL A 409 14.53 -0.78 -12.72
CA VAL A 409 14.51 -1.45 -11.41
C VAL A 409 13.20 -1.14 -10.66
N ASN A 410 12.68 -2.13 -9.91
CA ASN A 410 11.53 -1.99 -9.00
C ASN A 410 10.24 -1.50 -9.70
N TYR A 411 9.95 -2.08 -10.87
CA TYR A 411 8.78 -1.75 -11.66
C TYR A 411 7.49 -2.25 -10.98
N GLY A 412 6.48 -1.37 -10.89
CA GLY A 412 5.18 -1.66 -10.29
C GLY A 412 5.13 -1.46 -8.77
N GLN A 413 6.05 -0.67 -8.21
CA GLN A 413 6.06 -0.32 -6.78
C GLN A 413 4.74 0.35 -6.36
N GLY A 414 4.32 0.12 -5.11
CA GLY A 414 3.20 0.81 -4.48
C GLY A 414 1.98 -0.07 -4.24
N SER A 415 0.77 0.46 -4.48
CA SER A 415 -0.49 -0.22 -4.18
C SER A 415 -0.71 -1.49 -5.01
N SER A 416 -1.40 -2.48 -4.44
CA SER A 416 -1.84 -3.69 -5.14
C SER A 416 -2.99 -3.40 -6.11
N ARG A 417 -2.71 -2.67 -7.20
CA ARG A 417 -3.72 -2.33 -8.21
C ARG A 417 -3.66 -3.30 -9.38
N GLU A 418 -4.67 -4.14 -9.51
CA GLU A 418 -4.81 -5.02 -10.68
C GLU A 418 -5.01 -4.23 -11.98
N HIS A 419 -5.61 -3.02 -11.90
CA HIS A 419 -5.78 -2.14 -13.06
C HIS A 419 -4.45 -1.78 -13.72
N ALA A 420 -3.34 -1.77 -12.98
CA ALA A 420 -2.00 -1.58 -13.52
C ALA A 420 -1.52 -2.78 -14.36
N ALA A 421 -2.23 -3.91 -14.34
CA ALA A 421 -2.04 -5.03 -15.26
C ALA A 421 -3.18 -5.12 -16.28
N LEU A 422 -4.44 -4.93 -15.86
CA LEU A 422 -5.60 -5.05 -16.73
C LEU A 422 -5.72 -3.96 -17.80
N ALA A 423 -5.30 -2.72 -17.48
CA ALA A 423 -5.32 -1.64 -18.46
C ALA A 423 -4.26 -1.85 -19.58
N PRO A 424 -2.99 -2.16 -19.27
CA PRO A 424 -2.02 -2.61 -20.29
C PRO A 424 -2.49 -3.82 -21.09
N LEU A 425 -3.06 -4.84 -20.43
CA LEU A 425 -3.63 -6.01 -21.09
C LEU A 425 -4.67 -5.61 -22.13
N TYR A 426 -5.64 -4.77 -21.74
CA TYR A 426 -6.69 -4.29 -22.65
C TYR A 426 -6.13 -3.51 -23.83
N LEU A 427 -5.00 -2.82 -23.65
CA LEU A 427 -4.27 -2.10 -24.71
C LEU A 427 -3.35 -3.01 -25.54
N GLY A 428 -3.38 -4.32 -25.34
CA GLY A 428 -2.63 -5.29 -26.12
C GLY A 428 -1.19 -5.53 -25.68
N VAL A 429 -0.82 -5.16 -24.45
CA VAL A 429 0.51 -5.48 -23.91
C VAL A 429 0.62 -6.99 -23.66
N GLN A 430 1.59 -7.65 -24.30
CA GLN A 430 1.83 -9.09 -24.22
C GLN A 430 2.89 -9.45 -23.18
N ALA A 431 3.91 -8.62 -23.04
CA ALA A 431 5.02 -8.84 -22.12
C ALA A 431 5.52 -7.53 -21.51
N VAL A 432 6.09 -7.63 -20.33
CA VAL A 432 6.80 -6.54 -19.64
C VAL A 432 8.20 -7.03 -19.32
N LEU A 433 9.22 -6.39 -19.88
CA LEU A 433 10.64 -6.71 -19.71
C LEU A 433 11.32 -5.63 -18.86
N VAL A 434 11.84 -6.00 -17.70
CA VAL A 434 12.39 -5.02 -16.74
C VAL A 434 13.67 -5.53 -16.07
N LYS A 435 14.38 -4.65 -15.35
CA LYS A 435 15.50 -5.06 -14.51
C LYS A 435 15.00 -5.81 -13.26
N SER A 436 13.94 -5.33 -12.61
CA SER A 436 13.27 -6.03 -11.50
C SER A 436 11.83 -5.57 -11.28
N PHE A 437 11.00 -6.44 -10.70
CA PHE A 437 9.60 -6.17 -10.38
C PHE A 437 9.36 -5.96 -8.89
N ALA A 438 8.36 -5.13 -8.56
CA ALA A 438 7.70 -5.19 -7.27
C ALA A 438 6.80 -6.45 -7.20
N ARG A 439 6.80 -7.12 -6.04
CA ARG A 439 6.17 -8.43 -5.83
C ARG A 439 4.71 -8.52 -6.31
N ILE A 440 3.86 -7.64 -5.79
CA ILE A 440 2.41 -7.69 -6.06
C ILE A 440 2.12 -7.42 -7.53
N HIS A 441 2.82 -6.47 -8.13
CA HIS A 441 2.60 -6.13 -9.52
C HIS A 441 3.01 -7.27 -10.47
N ARG A 442 4.12 -7.97 -10.17
CA ARG A 442 4.51 -9.17 -10.90
C ARG A 442 3.43 -10.25 -10.85
N SER A 443 2.85 -10.48 -9.66
CA SER A 443 1.72 -11.42 -9.51
C SER A 443 0.50 -10.98 -10.32
N ASN A 444 0.17 -9.68 -10.32
CA ASN A 444 -0.95 -9.16 -11.11
C ASN A 444 -0.73 -9.31 -12.62
N LEU A 445 0.50 -9.14 -13.12
CA LEU A 445 0.83 -9.40 -14.52
C LEU A 445 0.60 -10.87 -14.88
N ILE A 446 1.09 -11.82 -14.04
CA ILE A 446 0.89 -13.26 -14.21
C ILE A 446 -0.60 -13.59 -14.23
N ASN A 447 -1.35 -13.09 -13.24
CA ASN A 447 -2.78 -13.34 -13.11
C ASN A 447 -3.60 -12.76 -14.29
N ALA A 448 -3.13 -11.67 -14.87
CA ALA A 448 -3.71 -11.06 -16.07
C ALA A 448 -3.28 -11.77 -17.38
N GLY A 449 -2.29 -12.67 -17.35
CA GLY A 449 -1.76 -13.32 -18.54
C GLY A 449 -0.72 -12.52 -19.30
N ILE A 450 -0.17 -11.45 -18.71
CA ILE A 450 0.96 -10.69 -19.27
C ILE A 450 2.27 -11.33 -18.81
N LEU A 451 3.16 -11.64 -19.74
CA LEU A 451 4.43 -12.30 -19.47
C LEU A 451 5.42 -11.35 -18.77
N PRO A 452 5.82 -11.62 -17.50
CA PRO A 452 6.79 -10.80 -16.77
C PRO A 452 8.20 -11.36 -16.96
N LEU A 453 9.06 -10.63 -17.63
CA LEU A 453 10.44 -10.99 -17.96
C LEU A 453 11.43 -10.05 -17.25
N THR A 454 12.57 -10.59 -16.82
CA THR A 454 13.68 -9.78 -16.29
C THR A 454 14.92 -9.95 -17.14
N PHE A 455 15.68 -8.87 -17.34
CA PHE A 455 16.96 -8.95 -18.04
C PHE A 455 17.92 -9.87 -17.27
N ALA A 456 18.56 -10.83 -17.96
CA ALA A 456 19.66 -11.60 -17.42
C ALA A 456 20.92 -10.74 -17.23
N ASP A 457 21.16 -9.81 -18.13
CA ASP A 457 22.14 -8.72 -18.01
C ASP A 457 21.42 -7.38 -18.02
N GLU A 458 21.46 -6.65 -16.92
CA GLU A 458 20.80 -5.34 -16.82
C GLU A 458 21.31 -4.30 -17.83
N ALA A 459 22.53 -4.46 -18.35
CA ALA A 459 23.09 -3.58 -19.38
C ALA A 459 22.32 -3.69 -20.72
N ASP A 460 21.64 -4.81 -20.98
CA ASP A 460 20.83 -5.00 -22.17
C ASP A 460 19.59 -4.08 -22.22
N TYR A 461 19.20 -3.52 -21.08
CA TYR A 461 18.16 -2.49 -21.04
C TYR A 461 18.49 -1.31 -21.98
N ASP A 462 19.75 -0.88 -22.04
CA ASP A 462 20.17 0.26 -22.86
C ASP A 462 20.15 -0.06 -24.38
N ALA A 463 20.12 -1.33 -24.72
CA ALA A 463 20.09 -1.79 -26.12
C ALA A 463 18.70 -1.80 -26.77
N ILE A 464 17.67 -1.45 -26.02
CA ILE A 464 16.30 -1.35 -26.54
C ILE A 464 15.86 0.10 -26.51
N SER A 465 15.27 0.56 -27.61
CA SER A 465 14.62 1.86 -27.72
C SER A 465 13.11 1.69 -27.90
N GLN A 466 12.35 2.73 -27.52
CA GLN A 466 10.93 2.77 -27.83
C GLN A 466 10.73 2.74 -29.35
N GLY A 467 9.84 1.85 -29.81
CA GLY A 467 9.60 1.61 -31.23
C GLY A 467 10.36 0.41 -31.80
N ASP A 468 11.39 -0.10 -31.13
CA ASP A 468 12.08 -1.32 -31.57
C ASP A 468 11.14 -2.52 -31.57
N VAL A 469 11.24 -3.38 -32.57
CA VAL A 469 10.46 -4.61 -32.68
C VAL A 469 11.22 -5.75 -32.00
N LEU A 470 10.57 -6.34 -30.97
CA LEU A 470 11.11 -7.42 -30.16
C LEU A 470 10.45 -8.75 -30.56
N SER A 471 11.25 -9.74 -30.92
CA SER A 471 10.79 -11.07 -31.37
C SER A 471 11.23 -12.15 -30.39
N MET A 472 10.28 -12.98 -29.94
CA MET A 472 10.43 -14.13 -29.05
C MET A 472 9.78 -15.36 -29.74
N PRO A 473 10.46 -16.03 -30.69
CA PRO A 473 9.85 -17.02 -31.56
C PRO A 473 9.36 -18.27 -30.86
N ASP A 474 10.04 -18.68 -29.79
CA ASP A 474 9.77 -19.93 -29.08
C ASP A 474 9.31 -19.67 -27.62
N VAL A 475 8.65 -18.53 -27.36
CA VAL A 475 8.33 -18.10 -26.00
C VAL A 475 7.48 -19.11 -25.24
N LYS A 476 6.51 -19.74 -25.89
CA LYS A 476 5.66 -20.75 -25.25
C LYS A 476 6.48 -21.96 -24.81
N ASP A 477 7.33 -22.49 -25.67
CA ASP A 477 8.19 -23.65 -25.36
C ASP A 477 9.20 -23.31 -24.25
N CYS A 478 9.73 -22.07 -24.24
CA CYS A 478 10.60 -21.60 -23.15
C CYS A 478 9.86 -21.61 -21.81
N ILE A 479 8.63 -21.06 -21.76
CA ILE A 479 7.83 -21.01 -20.54
C ILE A 479 7.43 -22.41 -20.08
N GLU A 480 6.97 -23.29 -20.97
CA GLU A 480 6.61 -24.67 -20.65
C GLU A 480 7.77 -25.44 -19.99
N ASN A 481 8.97 -25.26 -20.53
CA ASN A 481 10.16 -25.97 -20.08
C ASN A 481 10.97 -25.22 -18.99
N GLY A 482 10.51 -24.06 -18.53
CA GLY A 482 11.19 -23.24 -17.51
C GLY A 482 12.57 -22.75 -17.96
N LYS A 483 12.70 -22.42 -19.24
CA LYS A 483 13.93 -21.90 -19.85
C LYS A 483 13.86 -20.40 -20.00
N ASP A 484 15.03 -19.78 -20.06
CA ASP A 484 15.16 -18.36 -20.39
C ASP A 484 14.66 -18.07 -21.81
N VAL A 485 14.12 -16.89 -22.01
CA VAL A 485 13.57 -16.41 -23.27
C VAL A 485 14.65 -15.65 -24.03
N VAL A 486 14.97 -16.07 -25.24
CA VAL A 486 15.85 -15.30 -26.13
C VAL A 486 15.01 -14.31 -26.94
N ILE A 487 15.27 -13.04 -26.72
CA ILE A 487 14.62 -11.91 -27.42
C ILE A 487 15.56 -11.40 -28.49
N THR A 488 15.09 -11.31 -29.73
CA THR A 488 15.83 -10.64 -30.79
C THR A 488 15.23 -9.26 -31.04
N ASN A 489 16.00 -8.22 -30.83
CA ASN A 489 15.63 -6.89 -31.28
C ASN A 489 15.79 -6.84 -32.81
N GLN A 490 14.70 -6.94 -33.55
CA GLN A 490 14.69 -6.97 -35.00
C GLN A 490 15.18 -5.67 -35.63
N THR A 491 15.08 -4.56 -34.94
CA THR A 491 15.51 -3.24 -35.38
C THR A 491 17.04 -3.13 -35.39
N THR A 492 17.70 -3.70 -34.39
CA THR A 492 19.17 -3.58 -34.21
C THR A 492 19.92 -4.88 -34.49
N GLY A 493 19.22 -6.01 -34.56
CA GLY A 493 19.81 -7.35 -34.67
C GLY A 493 20.38 -7.90 -33.36
N LYS A 494 20.32 -7.16 -32.26
CA LYS A 494 20.87 -7.61 -30.98
C LYS A 494 20.01 -8.71 -30.34
N LYS A 495 20.66 -9.75 -29.82
CA LYS A 495 20.05 -10.79 -29.01
C LYS A 495 20.18 -10.45 -27.53
N ILE A 496 19.11 -10.63 -26.78
CA ILE A 496 18.98 -10.34 -25.35
C ILE A 496 18.44 -11.61 -24.68
N VAL A 497 18.99 -11.97 -23.55
CA VAL A 497 18.48 -13.07 -22.72
C VAL A 497 17.61 -12.49 -21.61
N ALA A 498 16.39 -13.02 -21.49
CA ALA A 498 15.46 -12.63 -20.45
C ALA A 498 15.08 -13.84 -19.59
N GLU A 499 15.23 -13.70 -18.29
CA GLU A 499 14.84 -14.70 -17.31
C GLU A 499 13.33 -14.65 -17.05
N CYS A 500 12.74 -15.83 -16.88
CA CYS A 500 11.35 -15.97 -16.50
C CYS A 500 11.23 -16.91 -15.30
N SER A 501 11.60 -16.42 -14.10
CA SER A 501 11.61 -17.18 -12.84
C SER A 501 10.19 -17.52 -12.35
N LEU A 502 9.48 -18.40 -13.05
CA LEU A 502 8.13 -18.85 -12.73
C LEU A 502 8.15 -20.23 -12.05
N THR A 503 7.29 -20.40 -11.05
CA THR A 503 6.97 -21.73 -10.49
C THR A 503 6.14 -22.54 -11.50
N GLU A 504 6.03 -23.87 -11.34
CA GLU A 504 5.20 -24.71 -12.19
C GLU A 504 3.76 -24.18 -12.32
N ARG A 505 3.14 -23.83 -11.19
CA ARG A 505 1.79 -23.25 -11.18
C ARG A 505 1.71 -21.92 -11.92
N THR A 506 2.65 -21.01 -11.71
CA THR A 506 2.60 -19.68 -12.38
C THR A 506 2.92 -19.79 -13.87
N ARG A 507 3.69 -20.78 -14.31
CA ARG A 507 3.84 -21.15 -15.71
C ARG A 507 2.50 -21.60 -16.31
N ALA A 508 1.80 -22.51 -15.64
CA ALA A 508 0.48 -22.98 -16.08
C ALA A 508 -0.53 -21.83 -16.21
N ILE A 509 -0.53 -20.89 -15.26
CA ILE A 509 -1.37 -19.69 -15.34
C ILE A 509 -1.05 -18.83 -16.58
N ILE A 510 0.23 -18.56 -16.85
CA ILE A 510 0.65 -17.79 -18.04
C ILE A 510 0.27 -18.53 -19.33
N LEU A 511 0.51 -19.83 -19.39
CA LEU A 511 0.18 -20.67 -20.56
C LEU A 511 -1.33 -20.69 -20.84
N ALA A 512 -2.16 -20.74 -19.81
CA ALA A 512 -3.63 -20.62 -19.94
C ALA A 512 -4.10 -19.22 -20.36
N GLY A 513 -3.24 -18.21 -20.33
CA GLY A 513 -3.57 -16.81 -20.60
C GLY A 513 -4.11 -16.06 -19.38
N GLY A 514 -3.82 -16.55 -18.16
CA GLY A 514 -4.15 -15.89 -16.90
C GLY A 514 -4.92 -16.75 -15.91
N LEU A 515 -5.04 -16.24 -14.70
CA LEU A 515 -5.57 -16.97 -13.54
C LEU A 515 -7.02 -17.44 -13.73
N LEU A 516 -7.89 -16.63 -14.32
CA LEU A 516 -9.29 -17.00 -14.52
C LEU A 516 -9.45 -18.17 -15.50
N ASN A 517 -8.70 -18.16 -16.61
CA ASN A 517 -8.70 -19.27 -17.55
C ASN A 517 -8.15 -20.54 -16.88
N TYR A 518 -7.00 -20.43 -16.20
CA TYR A 518 -6.41 -21.51 -15.46
C TYR A 518 -7.39 -22.11 -14.43
N THR A 519 -8.07 -21.25 -13.65
CA THR A 519 -9.06 -21.71 -12.65
C THR A 519 -10.21 -22.46 -13.31
N ARG A 520 -10.78 -21.91 -14.41
CA ARG A 520 -11.87 -22.53 -15.14
C ARG A 520 -11.50 -23.89 -15.74
N GLU A 521 -10.24 -24.09 -16.15
CA GLU A 521 -9.76 -25.34 -16.72
C GLU A 521 -9.43 -26.40 -15.65
N ASN A 522 -9.26 -26.00 -14.38
CA ASN A 522 -8.87 -26.86 -13.27
C ASN A 522 -9.91 -26.92 -12.13
N SER A 523 -11.08 -26.30 -12.31
CA SER A 523 -12.29 -26.50 -11.47
C SER A 523 -13.17 -27.55 -12.15
#